data_cafea5ea99ad2cb53262ed962bf1864f
#
_entry.id   cafea5ea99ad2cb53262ed962bf1864f
#
_cell.length_a   1.000
_cell.length_b   1.000
_cell.length_c   1.000
_cell.angle_alpha   90.00
_cell.angle_beta   90.00
_cell.angle_gamma   90.00
#
_symmetry.space_group_name_H-M   'P 1'
#
loop_
_entity.id
_entity.type
_entity.pdbx_description
1 polymer ?
#
loop_
_entity_poly.entity_id
_entity_poly.type
_entity_poly.pdbx_seq_one_letter_code
_entity_poly.pdbx_strand_id
1 'polypeptide(L)'
;MSPPRPESEAELKKIEKNERRRKSYKAKREASSYQKIKDEIPEIPGWLMSNQLGKQLEASDKFTMLVEKGEISVIDEVINQGGVPVLVEFLATGDTAELRLIAAQSLANIARGNLVQTQVIIDQNGIPPLVYRLGTGNDEIREMAICALSNISYHSTHTREAVIDSGAFLELWKLLKQPFEPRLTILTKASLALANFCRGEPPNKTVFNQIRQNMPVLKQLLLMTDKQVATNACTTFSLIASKADMIQAVDEAQICARMIELIKKPMPECFEPALLTLAEIAAQNHVSAQAVISAGLVFALVNSTRAESDFRKDAAQAILNITNNGSPEQILSLVNDGCIPPLCALLTCADPMTVCICLNGLRNILRADQARKGMVEECGGMEKIAVLQHNENTDARDIAVEILEGFWPEKIDWDHYLN
;
A
#
# COMPACT_ATOMS: atom_id res chain seq x y z
N MET A 1 -1.59 48.58 19.49
CA MET A 1 -2.70 48.42 18.54
C MET A 1 -3.68 47.46 19.17
N SER A 2 -4.88 47.91 19.50
CA SER A 2 -5.93 47.05 20.06
C SER A 2 -6.42 46.08 19.01
N PRO A 3 -6.74 44.80 19.36
CA PRO A 3 -7.31 43.85 18.40
C PRO A 3 -8.64 44.40 17.86
N PRO A 4 -8.99 44.11 16.59
CA PRO A 4 -10.26 44.55 16.02
C PRO A 4 -11.42 44.00 16.87
N ARG A 5 -12.45 44.83 17.06
CA ARG A 5 -13.68 44.43 17.78
C ARG A 5 -14.35 43.29 17.03
N PRO A 6 -14.95 42.32 17.71
CA PRO A 6 -15.73 41.29 17.02
C PRO A 6 -16.84 41.97 16.21
N GLU A 7 -16.94 41.59 14.93
CA GLU A 7 -18.01 42.02 14.03
C GLU A 7 -19.37 41.65 14.63
N SER A 8 -20.38 42.45 14.39
CA SER A 8 -21.72 42.13 14.86
C SER A 8 -22.21 40.79 14.28
N GLU A 9 -23.02 40.03 15.01
CA GLU A 9 -23.55 38.74 14.57
C GLU A 9 -24.26 38.84 13.20
N ALA A 10 -24.85 39.98 12.91
CA ALA A 10 -25.48 40.28 11.60
C ALA A 10 -24.44 40.42 10.47
N GLU A 11 -23.28 41.01 10.73
CA GLU A 11 -22.17 41.12 9.78
C GLU A 11 -21.51 39.78 9.52
N LEU A 12 -21.29 38.98 10.54
CA LEU A 12 -20.77 37.61 10.41
C LEU A 12 -21.70 36.72 9.53
N LYS A 13 -23.01 36.75 9.79
CA LYS A 13 -24.01 36.06 8.96
C LYS A 13 -24.04 36.57 7.50
N LYS A 14 -23.80 37.85 7.27
CA LYS A 14 -23.73 38.43 5.93
C LYS A 14 -22.45 37.99 5.19
N ILE A 15 -21.32 37.93 5.90
CA ILE A 15 -20.04 37.44 5.38
C ILE A 15 -20.18 35.96 5.01
N GLU A 16 -20.67 35.10 5.90
CA GLU A 16 -20.90 33.69 5.64
C GLU A 16 -21.84 33.46 4.43
N LYS A 17 -22.92 34.20 4.34
CA LYS A 17 -23.86 34.13 3.20
C LYS A 17 -23.17 34.52 1.88
N ASN A 18 -22.31 35.53 1.90
CA ASN A 18 -21.58 35.95 0.71
C ASN A 18 -20.50 34.95 0.32
N GLU A 19 -19.81 34.34 1.29
CA GLU A 19 -18.85 33.26 1.03
C GLU A 19 -19.52 32.02 0.45
N ARG A 20 -20.68 31.60 0.98
CA ARG A 20 -21.48 30.51 0.43
C ARG A 20 -21.92 30.79 -1.03
N ARG A 21 -22.34 32.04 -1.30
CA ARG A 21 -22.67 32.46 -2.66
C ARG A 21 -21.47 32.44 -3.60
N ARG A 22 -20.31 32.96 -3.14
CA ARG A 22 -19.05 32.90 -3.91
C ARG A 22 -18.62 31.47 -4.21
N LYS A 23 -18.64 30.57 -3.20
CA LYS A 23 -18.34 29.15 -3.37
C LYS A 23 -19.32 28.49 -4.37
N SER A 24 -20.61 28.75 -4.25
CA SER A 24 -21.63 28.22 -5.17
C SER A 24 -21.45 28.74 -6.60
N TYR A 25 -21.14 30.04 -6.78
CA TYR A 25 -20.88 30.61 -8.10
C TYR A 25 -19.61 30.02 -8.74
N LYS A 26 -18.53 29.87 -7.95
CA LYS A 26 -17.28 29.26 -8.39
C LYS A 26 -17.52 27.81 -8.81
N ALA A 27 -18.21 27.03 -8.01
CA ALA A 27 -18.55 25.62 -8.33
C ALA A 27 -19.40 25.50 -9.62
N LYS A 28 -20.39 26.40 -9.82
CA LYS A 28 -21.20 26.42 -11.06
C LYS A 28 -20.37 26.76 -12.29
N ARG A 29 -19.43 27.71 -12.17
CA ARG A 29 -18.53 28.09 -13.27
C ARG A 29 -17.56 26.97 -13.63
N GLU A 30 -17.00 26.30 -12.61
CA GLU A 30 -16.13 25.12 -12.79
C GLU A 30 -16.89 23.97 -13.44
N ALA A 31 -18.11 23.67 -13.00
CA ALA A 31 -18.96 22.63 -13.60
C ALA A 31 -19.31 22.95 -15.06
N SER A 32 -19.63 24.22 -15.40
CA SER A 32 -19.91 24.64 -16.78
C SER A 32 -18.68 24.55 -17.67
N SER A 33 -17.50 24.92 -17.14
CA SER A 33 -16.23 24.79 -17.86
C SER A 33 -15.89 23.33 -18.12
N TYR A 34 -16.07 22.48 -17.11
CA TYR A 34 -15.84 21.04 -17.21
C TYR A 34 -16.77 20.38 -18.25
N GLN A 35 -18.07 20.74 -18.25
CA GLN A 35 -19.00 20.20 -19.24
C GLN A 35 -18.60 20.55 -20.66
N LYS A 36 -18.12 21.78 -20.91
CA LYS A 36 -17.61 22.17 -22.24
C LYS A 36 -16.44 21.30 -22.70
N ILE A 37 -15.49 21.00 -21.79
CA ILE A 37 -14.36 20.14 -22.11
C ILE A 37 -14.82 18.71 -22.36
N LYS A 38 -15.83 18.23 -21.63
CA LYS A 38 -16.43 16.91 -21.86
C LYS A 38 -17.10 16.80 -23.23
N ASP A 39 -17.73 17.87 -23.69
CA ASP A 39 -18.36 17.94 -25.02
C ASP A 39 -17.32 17.89 -26.16
N GLU A 40 -16.05 18.18 -25.89
CA GLU A 40 -14.94 18.16 -26.84
C GLU A 40 -14.21 16.78 -26.89
N ILE A 41 -14.66 15.77 -26.15
CA ILE A 41 -14.01 14.43 -26.12
C ILE A 41 -13.81 13.85 -27.53
N PRO A 42 -14.77 13.94 -28.49
CA PRO A 42 -14.59 13.39 -29.82
C PRO A 42 -13.46 14.04 -30.63
N GLU A 43 -13.11 15.30 -30.34
CA GLU A 43 -12.07 16.03 -31.06
C GLU A 43 -10.67 15.84 -30.47
N ILE A 44 -10.55 15.43 -29.18
CA ILE A 44 -9.27 15.28 -28.49
C ILE A 44 -8.28 14.39 -29.24
N PRO A 45 -8.67 13.19 -29.74
CA PRO A 45 -7.73 12.35 -30.48
C PRO A 45 -7.17 13.02 -31.72
N GLY A 46 -8.03 13.70 -32.53
CA GLY A 46 -7.62 14.44 -33.71
C GLY A 46 -6.66 15.58 -33.38
N TRP A 47 -6.84 16.26 -32.24
CA TRP A 47 -5.93 17.30 -31.79
C TRP A 47 -4.60 16.77 -31.30
N LEU A 48 -4.59 15.63 -30.57
CA LEU A 48 -3.36 14.95 -30.13
C LEU A 48 -2.51 14.50 -31.33
N MET A 49 -3.14 14.04 -32.39
CA MET A 49 -2.49 13.55 -33.61
C MET A 49 -2.21 14.65 -34.62
N SER A 50 -2.58 15.90 -34.36
CA SER A 50 -2.40 17.02 -35.29
C SER A 50 -0.92 17.40 -35.45
N ASN A 51 -0.57 18.11 -36.53
CA ASN A 51 0.79 18.65 -36.73
C ASN A 51 0.99 20.02 -36.05
N GLN A 52 0.10 20.41 -35.15
CA GLN A 52 0.13 21.71 -34.46
C GLN A 52 0.42 21.51 -32.97
N LEU A 53 1.66 21.78 -32.54
CA LEU A 53 2.10 21.57 -31.15
C LEU A 53 1.18 22.26 -30.13
N GLY A 54 0.68 23.46 -30.40
CA GLY A 54 -0.24 24.16 -29.50
C GLY A 54 -1.56 23.40 -29.28
N LYS A 55 -2.11 22.77 -30.32
CA LYS A 55 -3.31 21.93 -30.22
C LYS A 55 -3.02 20.61 -29.48
N GLN A 56 -1.86 20.03 -29.73
CA GLN A 56 -1.41 18.80 -29.02
C GLN A 56 -1.27 19.03 -27.52
N LEU A 57 -0.67 20.17 -27.12
CA LEU A 57 -0.54 20.55 -25.71
C LEU A 57 -1.92 20.75 -25.06
N GLU A 58 -2.79 21.54 -25.69
CA GLU A 58 -4.16 21.78 -25.19
C GLU A 58 -4.95 20.47 -25.06
N ALA A 59 -4.86 19.59 -26.07
CA ALA A 59 -5.53 18.29 -26.04
C ALA A 59 -4.97 17.38 -24.95
N SER A 60 -3.66 17.36 -24.72
CA SER A 60 -3.02 16.58 -23.65
C SER A 60 -3.48 17.03 -22.27
N ASP A 61 -3.57 18.34 -22.04
CA ASP A 61 -4.05 18.89 -20.77
C ASP A 61 -5.53 18.52 -20.52
N LYS A 62 -6.38 18.66 -21.54
CA LYS A 62 -7.79 18.27 -21.47
C LYS A 62 -7.96 16.77 -21.24
N PHE A 63 -7.20 15.94 -21.94
CA PHE A 63 -7.20 14.50 -21.78
C PHE A 63 -6.81 14.10 -20.35
N THR A 64 -5.71 14.64 -19.83
CA THR A 64 -5.25 14.42 -18.47
C THR A 64 -6.33 14.79 -17.45
N MET A 65 -6.89 15.99 -17.57
CA MET A 65 -7.93 16.47 -16.66
C MET A 65 -9.19 15.59 -16.70
N LEU A 66 -9.64 15.13 -17.87
CA LEU A 66 -10.80 14.24 -18.00
C LEU A 66 -10.54 12.90 -17.32
N VAL A 67 -9.38 12.27 -17.56
CA VAL A 67 -9.00 10.99 -16.92
C VAL A 67 -8.89 11.14 -15.40
N GLU A 68 -8.33 12.23 -14.91
CA GLU A 68 -8.25 12.52 -13.46
C GLU A 68 -9.61 12.73 -12.80
N LYS A 69 -10.61 13.19 -13.57
CA LYS A 69 -11.99 13.32 -13.12
C LYS A 69 -12.83 12.06 -13.29
N GLY A 70 -12.24 10.97 -13.79
CA GLY A 70 -12.89 9.67 -13.96
C GLY A 70 -13.63 9.50 -15.31
N GLU A 71 -13.45 10.37 -16.28
CA GLU A 71 -14.03 10.24 -17.63
C GLU A 71 -13.21 9.25 -18.47
N ILE A 72 -13.38 7.98 -18.19
CA ILE A 72 -12.59 6.89 -18.84
C ILE A 72 -12.95 6.75 -20.32
N SER A 73 -14.13 7.16 -20.75
CA SER A 73 -14.57 7.13 -22.17
C SER A 73 -13.64 7.88 -23.12
N VAL A 74 -12.92 8.89 -22.64
CA VAL A 74 -11.94 9.62 -23.46
C VAL A 74 -10.75 8.72 -23.83
N ILE A 75 -10.41 7.74 -23.02
CA ILE A 75 -9.36 6.76 -23.32
C ILE A 75 -9.80 5.88 -24.49
N ASP A 76 -11.05 5.38 -24.46
CA ASP A 76 -11.60 4.57 -25.54
C ASP A 76 -11.65 5.35 -26.85
N GLU A 77 -11.99 6.63 -26.81
CA GLU A 77 -12.01 7.50 -27.99
C GLU A 77 -10.62 7.67 -28.60
N VAL A 78 -9.58 7.91 -27.77
CA VAL A 78 -8.18 7.98 -28.23
C VAL A 78 -7.72 6.65 -28.85
N ILE A 79 -8.08 5.52 -28.23
CA ILE A 79 -7.73 4.19 -28.75
C ILE A 79 -8.45 3.93 -30.08
N ASN A 80 -9.75 4.13 -30.15
CA ASN A 80 -10.59 3.82 -31.31
C ASN A 80 -10.20 4.64 -32.55
N GLN A 81 -9.73 5.88 -32.35
CA GLN A 81 -9.24 6.73 -33.44
C GLN A 81 -7.76 6.47 -33.81
N GLY A 82 -7.13 5.43 -33.25
CA GLY A 82 -5.76 5.04 -33.59
C GLY A 82 -4.69 5.96 -32.98
N GLY A 83 -4.97 6.60 -31.84
CA GLY A 83 -4.02 7.50 -31.19
C GLY A 83 -2.81 6.78 -30.58
N VAL A 84 -2.96 5.53 -30.10
CA VAL A 84 -1.87 4.83 -29.39
C VAL A 84 -0.62 4.63 -30.26
N PRO A 85 -0.66 4.10 -31.49
CA PRO A 85 0.55 3.96 -32.31
C PRO A 85 1.20 5.31 -32.62
N VAL A 86 0.45 6.39 -32.81
CA VAL A 86 0.98 7.74 -33.02
C VAL A 86 1.70 8.24 -31.76
N LEU A 87 1.11 8.05 -30.59
CA LEU A 87 1.75 8.41 -29.30
C LEU A 87 3.04 7.60 -29.05
N VAL A 88 3.04 6.32 -29.40
CA VAL A 88 4.24 5.47 -29.29
C VAL A 88 5.34 5.98 -30.24
N GLU A 89 5.01 6.37 -31.47
CA GLU A 89 5.93 6.96 -32.42
C GLU A 89 6.47 8.31 -31.92
N PHE A 90 5.62 9.20 -31.42
CA PHE A 90 6.04 10.49 -30.85
C PHE A 90 6.97 10.31 -29.66
N LEU A 91 6.72 9.30 -28.79
CA LEU A 91 7.60 9.00 -27.69
C LEU A 91 8.97 8.49 -28.18
N ALA A 92 8.99 7.65 -29.21
CA ALA A 92 10.21 7.06 -29.75
C ALA A 92 11.06 8.07 -30.51
N THR A 93 10.48 8.78 -31.46
CA THR A 93 11.16 9.56 -32.51
C THR A 93 10.80 11.03 -32.55
N GLY A 94 9.84 11.50 -31.73
CA GLY A 94 9.39 12.91 -31.77
C GLY A 94 10.56 13.91 -31.67
N ASP A 95 10.54 14.95 -32.50
CA ASP A 95 11.65 15.90 -32.68
C ASP A 95 11.86 16.79 -31.45
N THR A 96 10.79 17.11 -30.70
CA THR A 96 10.86 18.03 -29.56
C THR A 96 10.64 17.31 -28.22
N ALA A 97 11.14 17.90 -27.13
CA ALA A 97 10.91 17.39 -25.79
C ALA A 97 9.44 17.45 -25.40
N GLU A 98 8.74 18.50 -25.83
CA GLU A 98 7.32 18.72 -25.58
C GLU A 98 6.47 17.60 -26.22
N LEU A 99 6.76 17.22 -27.45
CA LEU A 99 6.05 16.15 -28.14
C LEU A 99 6.23 14.79 -27.44
N ARG A 100 7.47 14.50 -27.03
CA ARG A 100 7.76 13.31 -26.25
C ARG A 100 7.08 13.31 -24.87
N LEU A 101 6.98 14.48 -24.22
CA LEU A 101 6.28 14.63 -22.95
C LEU A 101 4.76 14.38 -23.10
N ILE A 102 4.13 15.00 -24.10
CA ILE A 102 2.71 14.77 -24.43
C ILE A 102 2.44 13.28 -24.64
N ALA A 103 3.30 12.62 -25.41
CA ALA A 103 3.18 11.20 -25.68
C ALA A 103 3.30 10.35 -24.41
N ALA A 104 4.33 10.59 -23.58
CA ALA A 104 4.51 9.88 -22.32
C ALA A 104 3.34 10.08 -21.35
N GLN A 105 2.83 11.31 -21.24
CA GLN A 105 1.70 11.65 -20.38
C GLN A 105 0.40 11.00 -20.87
N SER A 106 0.14 11.05 -22.18
CA SER A 106 -1.03 10.41 -22.76
C SER A 106 -1.01 8.89 -22.59
N LEU A 107 0.13 8.24 -22.81
CA LEU A 107 0.30 6.80 -22.56
C LEU A 107 0.14 6.45 -21.07
N ALA A 108 0.62 7.29 -20.15
CA ALA A 108 0.42 7.10 -18.71
C ALA A 108 -1.07 7.21 -18.34
N ASN A 109 -1.81 8.10 -18.96
CA ASN A 109 -3.26 8.25 -18.78
C ASN A 109 -4.04 7.05 -19.33
N ILE A 110 -3.69 6.55 -20.52
CA ILE A 110 -4.29 5.33 -21.08
C ILE A 110 -4.03 4.13 -20.16
N ALA A 111 -2.82 4.01 -19.64
CA ALA A 111 -2.44 2.94 -18.70
C ALA A 111 -3.14 3.02 -17.33
N ARG A 112 -3.77 4.16 -16.96
CA ARG A 112 -4.64 4.30 -15.77
C ARG A 112 -6.03 3.71 -15.97
N GLY A 113 -6.42 3.41 -17.18
CA GLY A 113 -7.72 2.82 -17.52
C GLY A 113 -7.86 1.39 -17.01
N ASN A 114 -8.40 0.52 -17.82
CA ASN A 114 -8.56 -0.89 -17.51
C ASN A 114 -7.51 -1.78 -18.23
N LEU A 115 -7.55 -3.08 -17.95
CA LEU A 115 -6.62 -4.05 -18.55
C LEU A 115 -6.69 -4.05 -20.09
N VAL A 116 -7.89 -3.93 -20.68
CA VAL A 116 -8.06 -3.95 -22.15
C VAL A 116 -7.41 -2.73 -22.78
N GLN A 117 -7.63 -1.55 -22.22
CA GLN A 117 -7.02 -0.30 -22.66
C GLN A 117 -5.49 -0.33 -22.53
N THR A 118 -5.00 -0.88 -21.43
CA THR A 118 -3.57 -1.06 -21.18
C THR A 118 -2.94 -2.05 -22.16
N GLN A 119 -3.65 -3.13 -22.52
CA GLN A 119 -3.16 -4.12 -23.48
C GLN A 119 -2.86 -3.51 -24.85
N VAL A 120 -3.64 -2.51 -25.27
CA VAL A 120 -3.39 -1.81 -26.54
C VAL A 120 -2.00 -1.15 -26.57
N ILE A 121 -1.52 -0.60 -25.45
CA ILE A 121 -0.16 -0.04 -25.38
C ILE A 121 0.89 -1.12 -25.60
N ILE A 122 0.68 -2.30 -25.02
CA ILE A 122 1.59 -3.45 -25.17
C ILE A 122 1.60 -3.95 -26.62
N ASP A 123 0.41 -4.14 -27.21
CA ASP A 123 0.22 -4.62 -28.58
C ASP A 123 0.84 -3.68 -29.61
N GLN A 124 0.86 -2.37 -29.33
CA GLN A 124 1.51 -1.35 -30.14
C GLN A 124 3.01 -1.14 -29.81
N ASN A 125 3.61 -2.08 -29.06
CA ASN A 125 5.03 -2.05 -28.68
C ASN A 125 5.42 -0.77 -27.93
N GLY A 126 4.54 -0.25 -27.06
CA GLY A 126 4.75 1.01 -26.31
C GLY A 126 5.72 0.88 -25.12
N ILE A 127 5.97 -0.32 -24.60
CA ILE A 127 6.86 -0.51 -23.43
C ILE A 127 8.33 -0.15 -23.74
N PRO A 128 8.99 -0.61 -24.83
CA PRO A 128 10.40 -0.32 -25.08
C PRO A 128 10.72 1.19 -25.16
N PRO A 129 9.97 2.04 -25.86
CA PRO A 129 10.25 3.48 -25.85
C PRO A 129 10.05 4.11 -24.45
N LEU A 130 9.08 3.65 -23.65
CA LEU A 130 8.94 4.10 -22.25
C LEU A 130 10.17 3.75 -21.43
N VAL A 131 10.68 2.53 -21.52
CA VAL A 131 11.91 2.08 -20.82
C VAL A 131 13.12 2.89 -21.27
N TYR A 132 13.26 3.15 -22.58
CA TYR A 132 14.36 3.98 -23.10
C TYR A 132 14.34 5.40 -22.49
N ARG A 133 13.17 5.97 -22.25
CA ARG A 133 13.03 7.32 -21.65
C ARG A 133 13.36 7.35 -20.16
N LEU A 134 13.38 6.23 -19.46
CA LEU A 134 13.88 6.20 -18.07
C LEU A 134 15.37 6.62 -17.99
N GLY A 135 16.17 6.18 -18.96
CA GLY A 135 17.61 6.48 -18.99
C GLY A 135 17.98 7.78 -19.71
N THR A 136 17.17 8.24 -20.67
CA THR A 136 17.56 9.30 -21.63
C THR A 136 16.63 10.52 -21.63
N GLY A 137 15.47 10.48 -20.99
CA GLY A 137 14.54 11.60 -20.92
C GLY A 137 15.01 12.74 -20.01
N ASN A 138 14.44 13.93 -20.18
CA ASN A 138 14.47 14.94 -19.13
C ASN A 138 13.60 14.44 -17.96
N ASP A 139 13.63 15.12 -16.82
CA ASP A 139 12.97 14.65 -15.60
C ASP A 139 11.45 14.54 -15.77
N GLU A 140 10.80 15.43 -16.51
CA GLU A 140 9.36 15.40 -16.75
C GLU A 140 8.95 14.18 -17.61
N ILE A 141 9.67 13.92 -18.71
CA ILE A 141 9.44 12.74 -19.55
C ILE A 141 9.70 11.47 -18.77
N ARG A 142 10.78 11.44 -17.97
CA ARG A 142 11.13 10.31 -17.11
C ARG A 142 10.04 10.01 -16.10
N GLU A 143 9.50 11.04 -15.44
CA GLU A 143 8.39 10.90 -14.51
C GLU A 143 7.15 10.30 -15.14
N MET A 144 6.77 10.74 -16.36
CA MET A 144 5.62 10.21 -17.07
C MET A 144 5.87 8.78 -17.56
N ALA A 145 7.08 8.45 -18.00
CA ALA A 145 7.46 7.08 -18.37
C ALA A 145 7.39 6.12 -17.16
N ILE A 146 7.86 6.55 -15.98
CA ILE A 146 7.71 5.77 -14.74
C ILE A 146 6.23 5.54 -14.42
N CYS A 147 5.40 6.59 -14.50
CA CYS A 147 3.95 6.48 -14.26
C CYS A 147 3.29 5.48 -15.23
N ALA A 148 3.61 5.57 -16.53
CA ALA A 148 3.05 4.67 -17.53
C ALA A 148 3.43 3.21 -17.24
N LEU A 149 4.71 2.92 -17.04
CA LEU A 149 5.20 1.57 -16.74
C LEU A 149 4.64 1.03 -15.41
N SER A 150 4.54 1.88 -14.40
CA SER A 150 3.93 1.55 -13.11
C SER A 150 2.46 1.17 -13.26
N ASN A 151 1.69 1.95 -14.01
CA ASN A 151 0.27 1.69 -14.28
C ASN A 151 0.08 0.40 -15.09
N ILE A 152 0.87 0.20 -16.16
CA ILE A 152 0.85 -1.04 -16.97
C ILE A 152 1.08 -2.26 -16.07
N SER A 153 2.07 -2.21 -15.20
CA SER A 153 2.44 -3.34 -14.32
C SER A 153 1.41 -3.65 -13.24
N TYR A 154 0.51 -2.72 -12.93
CA TYR A 154 -0.48 -2.86 -11.87
C TYR A 154 -1.62 -3.81 -12.21
N HIS A 155 -2.04 -3.89 -13.49
CA HIS A 155 -3.30 -4.52 -13.91
C HIS A 155 -3.29 -6.05 -13.84
N SER A 156 -2.18 -6.70 -14.18
CA SER A 156 -2.10 -8.17 -14.17
C SER A 156 -0.66 -8.66 -14.08
N THR A 157 -0.49 -9.96 -13.77
CA THR A 157 0.83 -10.61 -13.83
C THR A 157 1.43 -10.55 -15.22
N HIS A 158 0.63 -10.81 -16.27
CA HIS A 158 1.08 -10.75 -17.65
C HIS A 158 1.62 -9.38 -18.07
N THR A 159 0.88 -8.31 -17.78
CA THR A 159 1.33 -6.93 -18.12
C THR A 159 2.56 -6.53 -17.31
N ARG A 160 2.67 -7.00 -16.08
CA ARG A 160 3.84 -6.76 -15.22
C ARG A 160 5.08 -7.48 -15.75
N GLU A 161 4.96 -8.74 -16.14
CA GLU A 161 6.06 -9.51 -16.76
C GLU A 161 6.55 -8.83 -18.04
N ALA A 162 5.64 -8.37 -18.91
CA ALA A 162 6.01 -7.64 -20.11
C ALA A 162 6.88 -6.39 -19.80
N VAL A 163 6.54 -5.65 -18.75
CA VAL A 163 7.33 -4.48 -18.29
C VAL A 163 8.69 -4.92 -17.73
N ILE A 164 8.74 -5.97 -16.91
CA ILE A 164 9.97 -6.49 -16.30
C ILE A 164 10.93 -7.04 -17.37
N ASP A 165 10.43 -7.83 -18.29
CA ASP A 165 11.21 -8.46 -19.36
C ASP A 165 11.77 -7.43 -20.36
N SER A 166 11.13 -6.26 -20.48
CA SER A 166 11.64 -5.13 -21.26
C SER A 166 12.85 -4.42 -20.64
N GLY A 167 13.27 -4.81 -19.43
CA GLY A 167 14.38 -4.21 -18.69
C GLY A 167 14.01 -2.99 -17.84
N ALA A 168 12.72 -2.63 -17.72
CA ALA A 168 12.26 -1.49 -16.93
C ALA A 168 12.72 -1.54 -15.48
N PHE A 169 12.73 -2.74 -14.89
CA PHE A 169 13.13 -2.93 -13.50
C PHE A 169 14.61 -2.58 -13.25
N LEU A 170 15.50 -2.92 -14.18
CA LEU A 170 16.91 -2.57 -14.10
C LEU A 170 17.12 -1.05 -14.21
N GLU A 171 16.45 -0.41 -15.16
CA GLU A 171 16.55 1.05 -15.33
C GLU A 171 16.00 1.79 -14.11
N LEU A 172 14.92 1.28 -13.50
CA LEU A 172 14.37 1.83 -12.27
C LEU A 172 15.38 1.81 -11.11
N TRP A 173 16.10 0.69 -10.92
CA TRP A 173 17.16 0.59 -9.92
C TRP A 173 18.34 1.55 -10.19
N LYS A 174 18.70 1.77 -11.45
CA LYS A 174 19.70 2.77 -11.80
C LYS A 174 19.29 4.19 -11.38
N LEU A 175 18.01 4.53 -11.57
CA LEU A 175 17.46 5.82 -11.11
C LEU A 175 17.48 5.96 -9.59
N LEU A 176 17.07 4.90 -8.87
CA LEU A 176 17.01 4.90 -7.40
C LEU A 176 18.40 4.94 -6.74
N LYS A 177 19.46 4.53 -7.44
CA LYS A 177 20.86 4.60 -6.96
C LYS A 177 21.52 5.96 -7.16
N GLN A 178 20.95 6.85 -7.96
CA GLN A 178 21.55 8.16 -8.21
C GLN A 178 21.49 9.04 -6.95
N PRO A 179 22.47 9.94 -6.74
CA PRO A 179 22.44 10.85 -5.60
C PRO A 179 21.18 11.72 -5.61
N PHE A 180 20.56 11.84 -4.44
CA PHE A 180 19.17 12.26 -4.21
C PHE A 180 18.91 13.78 -4.33
N GLU A 181 19.70 14.59 -4.99
CA GLU A 181 19.39 16.00 -5.19
C GLU A 181 18.76 16.26 -6.56
N PRO A 182 17.85 17.07 -6.72
CA PRO A 182 16.56 17.58 -6.20
C PRO A 182 15.33 16.86 -6.79
N ARG A 183 15.28 15.52 -6.76
CA ARG A 183 14.37 14.68 -7.58
C ARG A 183 13.34 13.93 -6.74
N LEU A 184 12.77 14.55 -5.71
CA LEU A 184 11.80 13.88 -4.82
C LEU A 184 10.60 13.32 -5.59
N THR A 185 10.10 14.01 -6.63
CA THR A 185 8.99 13.55 -7.46
C THR A 185 9.33 12.26 -8.21
N ILE A 186 10.54 12.16 -8.76
CA ILE A 186 11.03 10.95 -9.42
C ILE A 186 11.16 9.81 -8.41
N LEU A 187 11.74 10.07 -7.24
CA LEU A 187 11.88 9.05 -6.18
C LEU A 187 10.52 8.51 -5.72
N THR A 188 9.54 9.39 -5.54
CA THR A 188 8.19 9.01 -5.15
C THR A 188 7.54 8.10 -6.20
N LYS A 189 7.63 8.48 -7.49
CA LYS A 189 7.05 7.68 -8.58
C LYS A 189 7.82 6.38 -8.81
N ALA A 190 9.15 6.42 -8.71
CA ALA A 190 10.00 5.25 -8.89
C ALA A 190 9.84 4.24 -7.76
N SER A 191 9.71 4.68 -6.51
CA SER A 191 9.44 3.79 -5.37
C SER A 191 8.06 3.14 -5.46
N LEU A 192 7.04 3.86 -5.97
CA LEU A 192 5.72 3.28 -6.25
C LEU A 192 5.79 2.24 -7.37
N ALA A 193 6.49 2.55 -8.47
CA ALA A 193 6.69 1.60 -9.57
C ALA A 193 7.41 0.34 -9.09
N LEU A 194 8.41 0.49 -8.21
CA LEU A 194 9.11 -0.64 -7.58
C LEU A 194 8.14 -1.55 -6.82
N ALA A 195 7.25 -0.98 -6.00
CA ALA A 195 6.23 -1.74 -5.30
C ALA A 195 5.30 -2.49 -6.27
N ASN A 196 4.84 -1.82 -7.34
CA ASN A 196 3.98 -2.45 -8.35
C ASN A 196 4.68 -3.59 -9.11
N PHE A 197 5.98 -3.47 -9.39
CA PHE A 197 6.75 -4.55 -10.03
C PHE A 197 6.95 -5.77 -9.12
N CYS A 198 6.89 -5.57 -7.79
CA CYS A 198 7.01 -6.65 -6.80
C CYS A 198 5.69 -7.37 -6.50
N ARG A 199 4.54 -6.90 -7.02
CA ARG A 199 3.23 -7.52 -6.79
C ARG A 199 3.14 -8.92 -7.42
N GLY A 200 2.26 -9.75 -6.86
CA GLY A 200 1.93 -11.08 -7.39
C GLY A 200 2.81 -12.20 -6.86
N GLU A 201 2.37 -13.44 -7.11
CA GLU A 201 3.03 -14.64 -6.64
C GLU A 201 3.36 -15.57 -7.83
N PRO A 202 4.51 -16.23 -7.80
CA PRO A 202 5.75 -15.79 -7.17
C PRO A 202 6.39 -14.65 -7.98
N PRO A 203 7.17 -13.74 -7.38
CA PRO A 203 7.92 -12.79 -8.19
C PRO A 203 8.87 -13.55 -9.11
N ASN A 204 8.94 -13.11 -10.37
CA ASN A 204 9.89 -13.62 -11.35
C ASN A 204 11.31 -13.68 -10.75
N LYS A 205 12.09 -14.73 -11.04
CA LYS A 205 13.47 -14.88 -10.53
C LYS A 205 14.34 -13.66 -10.82
N THR A 206 14.11 -12.95 -11.93
CA THR A 206 14.81 -11.72 -12.28
C THR A 206 14.52 -10.61 -11.27
N VAL A 207 13.24 -10.41 -10.90
CA VAL A 207 12.81 -9.46 -9.87
C VAL A 207 13.49 -9.78 -8.55
N PHE A 208 13.42 -11.04 -8.14
CA PHE A 208 14.00 -11.53 -6.90
C PHE A 208 15.49 -11.23 -6.80
N ASN A 209 16.28 -11.60 -7.81
CA ASN A 209 17.72 -11.35 -7.83
C ASN A 209 18.06 -9.86 -7.83
N GLN A 210 17.32 -9.04 -8.56
CA GLN A 210 17.54 -7.61 -8.59
C GLN A 210 17.21 -6.93 -7.26
N ILE A 211 16.13 -7.33 -6.57
CA ILE A 211 15.80 -6.82 -5.25
C ILE A 211 16.93 -7.17 -4.27
N ARG A 212 17.36 -8.44 -4.23
CA ARG A 212 18.43 -8.88 -3.33
C ARG A 212 19.72 -8.07 -3.52
N GLN A 213 20.11 -7.80 -4.76
CA GLN A 213 21.30 -6.97 -5.07
C GLN A 213 21.11 -5.50 -4.69
N ASN A 214 19.88 -5.01 -4.62
CA ASN A 214 19.55 -3.61 -4.37
C ASN A 214 18.90 -3.38 -2.99
N MET A 215 18.95 -4.37 -2.11
CA MET A 215 18.40 -4.27 -0.75
C MET A 215 18.92 -3.05 0.03
N PRO A 216 20.22 -2.66 -0.04
CA PRO A 216 20.69 -1.44 0.61
C PRO A 216 19.96 -0.17 0.14
N VAL A 217 19.60 -0.10 -1.16
CA VAL A 217 18.85 1.04 -1.71
C VAL A 217 17.42 1.04 -1.19
N LEU A 218 16.76 -0.12 -1.16
CA LEU A 218 15.40 -0.24 -0.61
C LEU A 218 15.37 0.17 0.87
N LYS A 219 16.37 -0.22 1.66
CA LYS A 219 16.53 0.22 3.04
C LYS A 219 16.70 1.75 3.15
N GLN A 220 17.51 2.35 2.29
CA GLN A 220 17.65 3.81 2.27
C GLN A 220 16.33 4.52 1.98
N LEU A 221 15.52 4.02 1.02
CA LEU A 221 14.20 4.56 0.73
C LEU A 221 13.26 4.48 1.95
N LEU A 222 13.28 3.37 2.69
CA LEU A 222 12.50 3.21 3.93
C LEU A 222 12.93 4.22 5.01
N LEU A 223 14.21 4.54 5.09
CA LEU A 223 14.76 5.48 6.08
C LEU A 223 14.57 6.94 5.72
N MET A 224 14.11 7.26 4.51
CA MET A 224 13.85 8.64 4.10
C MET A 224 12.78 9.32 4.97
N THR A 225 12.89 10.64 5.10
CA THR A 225 11.93 11.46 5.83
C THR A 225 10.65 11.73 5.04
N ASP A 226 10.71 11.61 3.71
CA ASP A 226 9.53 11.75 2.86
C ASP A 226 8.57 10.59 3.09
N LYS A 227 7.32 10.95 3.40
CA LYS A 227 6.28 10.00 3.79
C LYS A 227 5.94 9.03 2.67
N GLN A 228 5.78 9.54 1.45
CA GLN A 228 5.33 8.74 0.33
C GLN A 228 6.39 7.74 -0.11
N VAL A 229 7.65 8.16 -0.15
CA VAL A 229 8.78 7.28 -0.48
C VAL A 229 8.92 6.18 0.59
N ALA A 230 8.85 6.54 1.88
CA ALA A 230 8.90 5.57 2.97
C ALA A 230 7.73 4.58 2.92
N THR A 231 6.50 5.05 2.62
CA THR A 231 5.32 4.19 2.46
C THR A 231 5.49 3.21 1.30
N ASN A 232 5.94 3.69 0.14
CA ASN A 232 6.17 2.84 -1.03
C ASN A 232 7.25 1.79 -0.77
N ALA A 233 8.33 2.17 -0.07
CA ALA A 233 9.37 1.23 0.34
C ALA A 233 8.82 0.19 1.34
N CYS A 234 8.01 0.61 2.31
CA CYS A 234 7.36 -0.28 3.26
C CYS A 234 6.43 -1.28 2.55
N THR A 235 5.63 -0.82 1.59
CA THR A 235 4.81 -1.67 0.74
C THR A 235 5.66 -2.68 -0.05
N THR A 236 6.81 -2.24 -0.60
CA THR A 236 7.73 -3.16 -1.28
C THR A 236 8.24 -4.23 -0.33
N PHE A 237 8.62 -3.86 0.90
CA PHE A 237 9.02 -4.83 1.92
C PHE A 237 7.91 -5.85 2.22
N SER A 238 6.65 -5.42 2.39
CA SER A 238 5.54 -6.33 2.67
C SER A 238 5.31 -7.34 1.54
N LEU A 239 5.47 -6.91 0.28
CA LEU A 239 5.31 -7.78 -0.90
C LEU A 239 6.43 -8.81 -1.06
N ILE A 240 7.61 -8.56 -0.51
CA ILE A 240 8.76 -9.46 -0.61
C ILE A 240 9.03 -10.23 0.69
N ALA A 241 8.47 -9.82 1.82
CA ALA A 241 8.74 -10.39 3.15
C ALA A 241 8.30 -11.85 3.29
N SER A 242 7.23 -12.27 2.58
CA SER A 242 6.77 -13.66 2.54
C SER A 242 7.79 -14.63 1.91
N LYS A 243 8.88 -14.11 1.34
CA LYS A 243 9.93 -14.90 0.67
C LYS A 243 11.15 -15.01 1.59
N ALA A 244 11.29 -16.14 2.27
CA ALA A 244 12.31 -16.41 3.29
C ALA A 244 13.74 -15.99 2.91
N ASP A 245 14.15 -16.24 1.65
CA ASP A 245 15.50 -15.92 1.17
C ASP A 245 15.78 -14.41 1.04
N MET A 246 14.75 -13.56 1.07
CA MET A 246 14.91 -12.11 0.90
C MET A 246 15.24 -11.39 2.19
N ILE A 247 14.72 -11.86 3.30
CA ILE A 247 14.87 -11.20 4.60
C ILE A 247 16.28 -11.42 5.17
N GLN A 248 16.90 -12.57 4.93
CA GLN A 248 18.26 -12.86 5.41
C GLN A 248 19.35 -11.90 4.90
N ALA A 249 19.07 -11.11 3.85
CA ALA A 249 20.01 -10.14 3.28
C ALA A 249 19.94 -8.76 3.95
N VAL A 250 19.10 -8.60 4.99
CA VAL A 250 18.76 -7.29 5.57
C VAL A 250 19.19 -7.23 7.03
N ASP A 251 19.70 -6.09 7.47
CA ASP A 251 19.80 -5.76 8.90
C ASP A 251 18.37 -5.58 9.46
N GLU A 252 17.78 -6.69 9.88
CA GLU A 252 16.40 -6.80 10.33
C GLU A 252 16.08 -5.83 11.45
N ALA A 253 17.03 -5.62 12.39
CA ALA A 253 16.82 -4.76 13.55
C ALA A 253 16.53 -3.29 13.15
N GLN A 254 17.26 -2.75 12.18
CA GLN A 254 17.02 -1.38 11.72
C GLN A 254 15.71 -1.23 10.95
N ILE A 255 15.33 -2.24 10.15
CA ILE A 255 14.07 -2.25 9.42
C ILE A 255 12.90 -2.34 10.39
N CYS A 256 12.94 -3.26 11.33
CA CYS A 256 11.90 -3.41 12.35
C CYS A 256 11.72 -2.14 13.18
N ALA A 257 12.82 -1.53 13.64
CA ALA A 257 12.78 -0.28 14.39
C ALA A 257 12.14 0.85 13.58
N ARG A 258 12.48 0.97 12.28
CA ARG A 258 11.91 2.00 11.42
C ARG A 258 10.43 1.75 11.14
N MET A 259 10.00 0.52 10.92
CA MET A 259 8.60 0.16 10.73
C MET A 259 7.75 0.49 11.95
N ILE A 260 8.23 0.16 13.15
CA ILE A 260 7.58 0.55 14.40
C ILE A 260 7.54 2.10 14.55
N GLU A 261 8.58 2.82 14.16
CA GLU A 261 8.56 4.28 14.16
C GLU A 261 7.48 4.85 13.20
N LEU A 262 7.32 4.26 12.02
CA LEU A 262 6.26 4.64 11.06
C LEU A 262 4.86 4.36 11.60
N ILE A 263 4.68 3.24 12.33
CA ILE A 263 3.42 2.91 13.00
C ILE A 263 3.10 3.92 14.14
N LYS A 264 4.12 4.40 14.86
CA LYS A 264 3.96 5.40 15.93
C LYS A 264 3.57 6.79 15.43
N LYS A 265 3.89 7.12 14.19
CA LYS A 265 3.53 8.40 13.56
C LYS A 265 2.11 8.31 12.97
N PRO A 266 1.38 9.44 12.83
CA PRO A 266 0.07 9.44 12.17
C PRO A 266 0.24 9.31 10.64
N MET A 267 0.59 8.12 10.19
CA MET A 267 0.78 7.76 8.78
C MET A 267 -0.01 6.48 8.49
N PRO A 268 -1.34 6.58 8.31
CA PRO A 268 -2.21 5.40 8.13
C PRO A 268 -1.77 4.51 6.95
N GLU A 269 -1.22 5.11 5.90
CA GLU A 269 -0.81 4.41 4.67
C GLU A 269 0.39 3.46 4.89
N CYS A 270 1.20 3.70 5.93
CA CYS A 270 2.32 2.82 6.28
C CYS A 270 1.92 1.70 7.24
N PHE A 271 0.76 1.80 7.87
CA PHE A 271 0.40 0.96 9.01
C PHE A 271 0.31 -0.52 8.60
N GLU A 272 -0.56 -0.82 7.64
CA GLU A 272 -0.76 -2.17 7.12
C GLU A 272 0.54 -2.78 6.54
N PRO A 273 1.26 -2.12 5.60
CA PRO A 273 2.49 -2.68 5.07
C PRO A 273 3.55 -2.93 6.13
N ALA A 274 3.64 -2.08 7.16
CA ALA A 274 4.61 -2.25 8.23
C ALA A 274 4.27 -3.45 9.11
N LEU A 275 3.00 -3.61 9.49
CA LEU A 275 2.55 -4.75 10.30
C LEU A 275 2.70 -6.07 9.55
N LEU A 276 2.30 -6.14 8.28
CA LEU A 276 2.50 -7.32 7.44
C LEU A 276 3.97 -7.70 7.35
N THR A 277 4.86 -6.73 7.11
CA THR A 277 6.31 -7.00 7.07
C THR A 277 6.82 -7.52 8.41
N LEU A 278 6.42 -6.90 9.52
CA LEU A 278 6.84 -7.35 10.86
C LEU A 278 6.34 -8.76 11.16
N ALA A 279 5.10 -9.10 10.75
CA ALA A 279 4.55 -10.43 10.91
C ALA A 279 5.36 -11.48 10.13
N GLU A 280 5.71 -11.19 8.88
CA GLU A 280 6.50 -12.08 8.04
C GLU A 280 7.95 -12.22 8.53
N ILE A 281 8.58 -11.12 8.99
CA ILE A 281 9.91 -11.16 9.61
C ILE A 281 9.86 -12.05 10.85
N ALA A 282 8.86 -11.88 11.72
CA ALA A 282 8.71 -12.67 12.94
C ALA A 282 8.50 -14.17 12.68
N ALA A 283 7.99 -14.54 11.50
CA ALA A 283 7.77 -15.94 11.13
C ALA A 283 9.03 -16.68 10.69
N GLN A 284 10.14 -15.98 10.39
CA GLN A 284 11.31 -16.60 9.74
C GLN A 284 12.17 -17.47 10.69
N ASN A 285 12.59 -16.89 11.81
CA ASN A 285 13.46 -17.57 12.78
C ASN A 285 13.53 -16.81 14.12
N HIS A 286 14.20 -17.37 15.10
CA HIS A 286 14.34 -16.77 16.43
C HIS A 286 15.04 -15.39 16.44
N VAL A 287 16.03 -15.17 15.57
CA VAL A 287 16.77 -13.90 15.51
C VAL A 287 15.85 -12.81 14.97
N SER A 288 15.12 -13.10 13.90
CA SER A 288 14.14 -12.21 13.30
C SER A 288 12.98 -11.91 14.27
N ALA A 289 12.48 -12.91 14.96
CA ALA A 289 11.47 -12.75 16.02
C ALA A 289 11.98 -11.81 17.12
N GLN A 290 13.24 -11.96 17.57
CA GLN A 290 13.84 -11.08 18.57
C GLN A 290 13.97 -9.64 18.09
N ALA A 291 14.31 -9.42 16.82
CA ALA A 291 14.38 -8.07 16.24
C ALA A 291 13.01 -7.36 16.29
N VAL A 292 11.94 -8.08 15.96
CA VAL A 292 10.56 -7.55 16.01
C VAL A 292 10.11 -7.26 17.44
N ILE A 293 10.39 -8.15 18.38
CA ILE A 293 10.10 -7.94 19.81
C ILE A 293 10.83 -6.69 20.32
N SER A 294 12.15 -6.62 20.09
CA SER A 294 12.99 -5.51 20.54
C SER A 294 12.60 -4.16 19.93
N ALA A 295 12.02 -4.16 18.72
CA ALA A 295 11.47 -2.98 18.09
C ALA A 295 10.16 -2.49 18.75
N GLY A 296 9.48 -3.31 19.54
CA GLY A 296 8.27 -2.94 20.28
C GLY A 296 6.96 -3.32 19.57
N LEU A 297 6.86 -4.54 19.06
CA LEU A 297 5.66 -5.06 18.39
C LEU A 297 4.39 -4.91 19.23
N VAL A 298 4.46 -5.17 20.55
CA VAL A 298 3.29 -5.07 21.44
C VAL A 298 2.68 -3.67 21.43
N PHE A 299 3.53 -2.63 21.32
CA PHE A 299 3.04 -1.26 21.16
C PHE A 299 2.15 -1.11 19.90
N ALA A 300 2.55 -1.72 18.79
CA ALA A 300 1.76 -1.70 17.56
C ALA A 300 0.39 -2.37 17.74
N LEU A 301 0.36 -3.53 18.42
CA LEU A 301 -0.89 -4.23 18.73
C LEU A 301 -1.80 -3.40 19.64
N VAL A 302 -1.27 -2.86 20.74
CA VAL A 302 -2.05 -2.04 21.68
C VAL A 302 -2.66 -0.82 21.00
N ASN A 303 -1.91 -0.15 20.12
CA ASN A 303 -2.45 1.00 19.39
C ASN A 303 -3.47 0.59 18.32
N SER A 304 -3.29 -0.55 17.67
CA SER A 304 -4.26 -1.05 16.69
C SER A 304 -5.60 -1.43 17.32
N THR A 305 -5.63 -1.89 18.58
CA THR A 305 -6.90 -2.20 19.27
C THR A 305 -7.75 -0.96 19.57
N ARG A 306 -7.12 0.23 19.63
CA ARG A 306 -7.79 1.51 19.87
C ARG A 306 -8.29 2.18 18.59
N ALA A 307 -7.80 1.75 17.42
CA ALA A 307 -8.23 2.27 16.14
C ALA A 307 -9.40 1.44 15.59
N GLU A 308 -10.38 2.08 14.92
CA GLU A 308 -11.42 1.41 14.14
C GLU A 308 -10.80 0.86 12.84
N SER A 309 -9.92 -0.15 12.90
CA SER A 309 -9.21 -0.51 11.67
C SER A 309 -8.95 -2.01 11.54
N ASP A 310 -8.86 -2.43 10.29
CA ASP A 310 -8.53 -3.77 9.81
C ASP A 310 -7.11 -4.23 10.22
N PHE A 311 -6.28 -3.32 10.74
CA PHE A 311 -4.87 -3.57 11.11
C PHE A 311 -4.67 -4.43 12.38
N ARG A 312 -5.75 -4.70 13.12
CA ARG A 312 -5.73 -5.54 14.33
C ARG A 312 -5.26 -6.96 14.04
N LYS A 313 -5.71 -7.47 12.89
CA LYS A 313 -5.37 -8.82 12.43
C LYS A 313 -3.87 -8.98 12.20
N ASP A 314 -3.24 -8.03 11.48
CA ASP A 314 -1.83 -8.11 11.12
C ASP A 314 -0.92 -8.00 12.36
N ALA A 315 -1.30 -7.15 13.32
CA ALA A 315 -0.59 -7.05 14.59
C ALA A 315 -0.72 -8.34 15.44
N ALA A 316 -1.91 -8.91 15.50
CA ALA A 316 -2.15 -10.19 16.18
C ALA A 316 -1.41 -11.35 15.47
N GLN A 317 -1.36 -11.33 14.12
CA GLN A 317 -0.63 -12.32 13.33
C GLN A 317 0.87 -12.31 13.63
N ALA A 318 1.47 -11.13 13.78
CA ALA A 318 2.88 -11.03 14.17
C ALA A 318 3.16 -11.67 15.54
N ILE A 319 2.27 -11.46 16.51
CA ILE A 319 2.37 -12.11 17.82
C ILE A 319 2.18 -13.63 17.71
N LEU A 320 1.20 -14.09 16.93
CA LEU A 320 1.01 -15.51 16.68
C LEU A 320 2.26 -16.15 16.07
N ASN A 321 2.87 -15.50 15.07
CA ASN A 321 4.10 -16.01 14.44
C ASN A 321 5.24 -16.17 15.44
N ILE A 322 5.41 -15.22 16.37
CA ILE A 322 6.42 -15.32 17.43
C ILE A 322 6.07 -16.45 18.41
N THR A 323 4.80 -16.58 18.80
CA THR A 323 4.39 -17.64 19.75
C THR A 323 4.44 -19.05 19.14
N ASN A 324 4.36 -19.16 17.79
CA ASN A 324 4.53 -20.43 17.09
C ASN A 324 6.02 -20.84 16.96
N ASN A 325 6.90 -19.89 16.69
CA ASN A 325 8.27 -20.16 16.23
C ASN A 325 9.34 -19.64 17.20
N GLY A 326 8.95 -18.86 18.20
CA GLY A 326 9.87 -18.25 19.17
C GLY A 326 10.28 -19.21 20.29
N SER A 327 11.37 -18.87 20.98
CA SER A 327 11.76 -19.56 22.19
C SER A 327 10.83 -19.23 23.37
N PRO A 328 10.79 -20.05 24.44
CA PRO A 328 10.03 -19.72 25.64
C PRO A 328 10.36 -18.32 26.21
N GLU A 329 11.64 -17.92 26.18
CA GLU A 329 12.08 -16.61 26.65
C GLU A 329 11.51 -15.46 25.78
N GLN A 330 11.39 -15.66 24.47
CA GLN A 330 10.78 -14.69 23.55
C GLN A 330 9.28 -14.57 23.79
N ILE A 331 8.58 -15.69 24.02
CA ILE A 331 7.16 -15.70 24.39
C ILE A 331 6.95 -14.95 25.70
N LEU A 332 7.79 -15.20 26.70
CA LEU A 332 7.76 -14.51 28.00
C LEU A 332 8.04 -13.00 27.84
N SER A 333 8.95 -12.62 26.94
CA SER A 333 9.20 -11.21 26.65
C SER A 333 7.94 -10.51 26.12
N LEU A 334 7.21 -11.13 25.18
CA LEU A 334 5.93 -10.59 24.68
C LEU A 334 4.90 -10.44 25.81
N VAL A 335 4.82 -11.41 26.70
CA VAL A 335 3.91 -11.37 27.86
C VAL A 335 4.28 -10.23 28.81
N ASN A 336 5.57 -10.05 29.10
CA ASN A 336 6.06 -8.96 29.94
C ASN A 336 5.82 -7.57 29.30
N ASP A 337 5.85 -7.48 27.98
CA ASP A 337 5.49 -6.28 27.23
C ASP A 337 3.97 -6.05 27.15
N GLY A 338 3.14 -6.96 27.68
CA GLY A 338 1.70 -6.81 27.84
C GLY A 338 0.87 -7.24 26.61
N CYS A 339 1.21 -8.33 25.92
CA CYS A 339 0.47 -8.82 24.75
C CYS A 339 -0.88 -9.48 25.09
N ILE A 340 -1.09 -9.98 26.32
CA ILE A 340 -2.31 -10.72 26.72
C ILE A 340 -3.58 -9.82 26.67
N PRO A 341 -3.63 -8.63 27.30
CA PRO A 341 -4.83 -7.80 27.30
C PRO A 341 -5.36 -7.46 25.89
N PRO A 342 -4.52 -7.01 24.93
CA PRO A 342 -5.00 -6.73 23.59
C PRO A 342 -5.45 -7.98 22.82
N LEU A 343 -4.82 -9.14 23.00
CA LEU A 343 -5.30 -10.40 22.41
C LEU A 343 -6.67 -10.77 22.97
N CYS A 344 -6.87 -10.69 24.28
CA CYS A 344 -8.17 -10.92 24.94
C CYS A 344 -9.23 -9.92 24.48
N ALA A 345 -8.87 -8.66 24.22
CA ALA A 345 -9.79 -7.65 23.70
C ALA A 345 -10.32 -8.03 22.31
N LEU A 346 -9.48 -8.61 21.45
CA LEU A 346 -9.83 -8.98 20.08
C LEU A 346 -10.67 -10.27 19.97
N LEU A 347 -10.86 -11.05 21.02
CA LEU A 347 -11.72 -12.24 21.01
C LEU A 347 -13.18 -11.94 20.74
N THR A 348 -13.61 -10.68 20.83
CA THR A 348 -14.98 -10.24 20.54
C THR A 348 -15.10 -9.47 19.24
N CYS A 349 -14.07 -9.48 18.39
CA CYS A 349 -14.14 -8.79 17.09
C CYS A 349 -15.03 -9.57 16.09
N ALA A 350 -15.54 -8.85 15.06
CA ALA A 350 -16.43 -9.43 14.08
C ALA A 350 -15.71 -10.34 13.05
N ASP A 351 -14.38 -10.24 12.90
CA ASP A 351 -13.62 -11.08 11.97
C ASP A 351 -13.24 -12.42 12.62
N PRO A 352 -13.82 -13.56 12.18
CA PRO A 352 -13.51 -14.86 12.75
C PRO A 352 -12.04 -15.26 12.64
N MET A 353 -11.36 -14.82 11.57
CA MET A 353 -9.94 -15.11 11.39
C MET A 353 -9.09 -14.45 12.47
N THR A 354 -9.38 -13.19 12.79
CA THR A 354 -8.71 -12.47 13.89
C THR A 354 -8.94 -13.16 15.23
N VAL A 355 -10.16 -13.66 15.48
CA VAL A 355 -10.48 -14.43 16.69
C VAL A 355 -9.62 -15.70 16.76
N CYS A 356 -9.55 -16.48 15.69
CA CYS A 356 -8.71 -17.68 15.63
C CYS A 356 -7.22 -17.38 15.86
N ILE A 357 -6.71 -16.29 15.26
CA ILE A 357 -5.32 -15.84 15.47
C ILE A 357 -5.07 -15.55 16.96
N CYS A 358 -5.96 -14.80 17.61
CA CYS A 358 -5.84 -14.45 19.02
C CYS A 358 -5.94 -15.68 19.94
N LEU A 359 -6.88 -16.58 19.68
CA LEU A 359 -7.02 -17.85 20.42
C LEU A 359 -5.73 -18.69 20.33
N ASN A 360 -5.20 -18.88 19.11
CA ASN A 360 -3.96 -19.62 18.91
C ASN A 360 -2.78 -18.96 19.65
N GLY A 361 -2.66 -17.63 19.59
CA GLY A 361 -1.63 -16.89 20.33
C GLY A 361 -1.74 -17.09 21.83
N LEU A 362 -2.94 -16.98 22.40
CA LEU A 362 -3.19 -17.23 23.83
C LEU A 362 -2.93 -18.68 24.21
N ARG A 363 -3.35 -19.66 23.39
CA ARG A 363 -3.06 -21.08 23.59
C ARG A 363 -1.55 -21.34 23.68
N ASN A 364 -0.77 -20.78 22.77
CA ASN A 364 0.67 -20.95 22.76
C ASN A 364 1.34 -20.34 24.00
N ILE A 365 0.89 -19.16 24.43
CA ILE A 365 1.36 -18.51 25.66
C ILE A 365 1.07 -19.38 26.86
N LEU A 366 -0.15 -19.89 27.00
CA LEU A 366 -0.57 -20.74 28.11
C LEU A 366 0.18 -22.10 28.16
N ARG A 367 0.47 -22.67 26.97
CA ARG A 367 1.29 -23.88 26.85
C ARG A 367 2.76 -23.63 27.23
N ALA A 368 3.30 -22.46 26.91
CA ALA A 368 4.66 -22.09 27.25
C ALA A 368 4.82 -21.84 28.78
N ASP A 369 3.81 -21.23 29.42
CA ASP A 369 3.81 -20.95 30.86
C ASP A 369 2.38 -20.90 31.41
N GLN A 370 1.95 -21.97 32.07
CA GLN A 370 0.62 -22.10 32.70
C GLN A 370 0.38 -21.07 33.82
N ALA A 371 1.44 -20.53 34.42
CA ALA A 371 1.30 -19.49 35.44
C ALA A 371 0.65 -18.20 34.89
N ARG A 372 0.59 -18.03 33.57
CA ARG A 372 -0.06 -16.90 32.91
C ARG A 372 -1.59 -17.01 32.84
N LYS A 373 -2.17 -18.13 33.28
CA LYS A 373 -3.62 -18.34 33.39
C LYS A 373 -4.32 -17.17 34.11
N GLY A 374 -3.78 -16.74 35.26
CA GLY A 374 -4.32 -15.60 36.01
C GLY A 374 -4.35 -14.31 35.23
N MET A 375 -3.37 -14.01 34.37
CA MET A 375 -3.34 -12.81 33.55
C MET A 375 -4.46 -12.81 32.47
N VAL A 376 -4.80 -13.98 31.93
CA VAL A 376 -5.91 -14.15 31.00
C VAL A 376 -7.25 -13.94 31.70
N GLU A 377 -7.40 -14.46 32.93
CA GLU A 377 -8.57 -14.27 33.80
C GLU A 377 -8.78 -12.80 34.15
N GLU A 378 -7.73 -12.11 34.62
CA GLU A 378 -7.75 -10.70 34.97
C GLU A 378 -8.20 -9.79 33.81
N CYS A 379 -7.93 -10.20 32.55
CA CYS A 379 -8.35 -9.47 31.36
C CYS A 379 -9.75 -9.86 30.87
N GLY A 380 -10.49 -10.73 31.56
CA GLY A 380 -11.76 -11.28 31.12
C GLY A 380 -11.62 -12.18 29.88
N GLY A 381 -10.42 -12.71 29.63
CA GLY A 381 -10.16 -13.57 28.47
C GLY A 381 -10.79 -14.94 28.61
N MET A 382 -10.77 -15.52 29.83
CA MET A 382 -11.37 -16.83 30.12
C MET A 382 -12.88 -16.83 29.81
N GLU A 383 -13.63 -15.81 30.25
CA GLU A 383 -15.06 -15.68 29.98
C GLU A 383 -15.36 -15.58 28.48
N LYS A 384 -14.52 -14.84 27.73
CA LYS A 384 -14.67 -14.72 26.29
C LYS A 384 -14.37 -16.02 25.57
N ILE A 385 -13.34 -16.77 25.99
CA ILE A 385 -13.02 -18.10 25.47
C ILE A 385 -14.18 -19.05 25.76
N ALA A 386 -14.77 -19.01 26.97
CA ALA A 386 -15.93 -19.82 27.33
C ALA A 386 -17.16 -19.54 26.45
N VAL A 387 -17.39 -18.28 26.03
CA VAL A 387 -18.46 -17.95 25.07
C VAL A 387 -18.16 -18.52 23.68
N LEU A 388 -16.92 -18.52 23.26
CA LEU A 388 -16.49 -18.97 21.93
C LEU A 388 -16.63 -20.49 21.71
N GLN A 389 -16.83 -21.30 22.77
CA GLN A 389 -17.16 -22.72 22.61
C GLN A 389 -18.48 -22.97 21.87
N HIS A 390 -19.35 -21.95 21.76
CA HIS A 390 -20.63 -21.99 21.01
C HIS A 390 -20.57 -21.17 19.72
N ASN A 391 -19.36 -20.80 19.24
CA ASN A 391 -19.23 -19.97 18.05
C ASN A 391 -19.67 -20.71 16.78
N GLU A 392 -20.30 -20.01 15.85
CA GLU A 392 -20.70 -20.57 14.55
C GLU A 392 -19.49 -20.97 13.69
N ASN A 393 -18.36 -20.24 13.82
CA ASN A 393 -17.12 -20.61 13.17
C ASN A 393 -16.49 -21.81 13.89
N THR A 394 -16.38 -22.93 13.17
CA THR A 394 -15.90 -24.21 13.69
C THR A 394 -14.46 -24.12 14.20
N ASP A 395 -13.57 -23.43 13.50
CA ASP A 395 -12.17 -23.31 13.88
C ASP A 395 -12.04 -22.55 15.21
N ALA A 396 -12.75 -21.42 15.35
CA ALA A 396 -12.74 -20.64 16.58
C ALA A 396 -13.31 -21.46 17.76
N ARG A 397 -14.39 -22.20 17.54
CA ARG A 397 -15.01 -23.07 18.53
C ARG A 397 -14.04 -24.16 18.99
N ASP A 398 -13.44 -24.89 18.05
CA ASP A 398 -12.58 -26.02 18.36
C ASP A 398 -11.32 -25.59 19.13
N ILE A 399 -10.71 -24.44 18.74
CA ILE A 399 -9.57 -23.87 19.47
C ILE A 399 -10.00 -23.42 20.88
N ALA A 400 -11.17 -22.82 21.04
CA ALA A 400 -11.68 -22.38 22.33
C ALA A 400 -11.89 -23.58 23.28
N VAL A 401 -12.49 -24.67 22.79
CA VAL A 401 -12.69 -25.92 23.54
C VAL A 401 -11.35 -26.50 23.96
N GLU A 402 -10.39 -26.60 23.03
CA GLU A 402 -9.04 -27.09 23.33
C GLU A 402 -8.35 -26.29 24.45
N ILE A 403 -8.51 -24.97 24.43
CA ILE A 403 -7.98 -24.09 25.50
C ILE A 403 -8.68 -24.36 26.83
N LEU A 404 -10.02 -24.50 26.83
CA LEU A 404 -10.80 -24.77 28.02
C LEU A 404 -10.44 -26.15 28.60
N GLU A 405 -10.35 -27.19 27.79
CA GLU A 405 -9.93 -28.54 28.23
C GLU A 405 -8.56 -28.53 28.91
N GLY A 406 -7.61 -27.79 28.36
CA GLY A 406 -6.25 -27.72 28.86
C GLY A 406 -6.09 -26.88 30.14
N PHE A 407 -6.90 -25.82 30.31
CA PHE A 407 -6.63 -24.83 31.34
C PHE A 407 -7.83 -24.53 32.25
N TRP A 408 -9.09 -24.68 31.78
CA TRP A 408 -10.34 -24.41 32.53
C TRP A 408 -11.42 -25.46 32.22
N PRO A 409 -11.17 -26.77 32.52
CA PRO A 409 -12.12 -27.83 32.15
C PRO A 409 -13.50 -27.68 32.83
N GLU A 410 -13.57 -26.97 33.95
CA GLU A 410 -14.80 -26.64 34.65
C GLU A 410 -15.70 -25.61 33.89
N LYS A 411 -15.19 -24.99 32.83
CA LYS A 411 -15.92 -24.01 32.02
C LYS A 411 -16.50 -24.60 30.74
N ILE A 412 -16.26 -25.87 30.47
CA ILE A 412 -16.81 -26.53 29.26
C ILE A 412 -18.27 -26.87 29.48
N ASP A 413 -19.09 -26.53 28.51
CA ASP A 413 -20.50 -26.92 28.44
C ASP A 413 -20.65 -28.31 27.81
N TRP A 414 -20.39 -29.35 28.64
CA TRP A 414 -20.48 -30.75 28.22
C TRP A 414 -21.88 -31.16 27.73
N ASP A 415 -22.94 -30.52 28.23
CA ASP A 415 -24.31 -30.83 27.81
C ASP A 415 -24.55 -30.46 26.34
N HIS A 416 -23.86 -29.44 25.83
CA HIS A 416 -23.89 -29.05 24.42
C HIS A 416 -23.20 -30.06 23.50
N TYR A 417 -22.16 -30.77 23.95
CA TYR A 417 -21.38 -31.72 23.16
C TYR A 417 -21.85 -33.16 23.26
N LEU A 418 -22.66 -33.51 24.26
CA LEU A 418 -23.18 -34.87 24.49
C LEU A 418 -24.56 -35.09 23.89
N ASN A 419 -25.23 -34.04 23.41
CA ASN A 419 -26.53 -34.08 22.72
C ASN A 419 -26.35 -33.78 21.22
#